data_15d31882a2891de86691e827a7a0499c
#
_entry.id   15d31882a2891de86691e827a7a0499c
#
_cell.length_a   1.000
_cell.length_b   1.000
_cell.length_c   1.000
_cell.angle_alpha   90.00
_cell.angle_beta   90.00
_cell.angle_gamma   90.00
#
_symmetry.space_group_name_H-M   'P 1'
#
loop_
_entity.id
_entity.type
_entity.pdbx_description
1 polymer ?
#
loop_
_entity_poly.entity_id
_entity_poly.type
_entity_poly.pdbx_seq_one_letter_code
_entity_poly.pdbx_strand_id
1 'polypeptide(L)'
;VKLNPDSLATHLEQQLLPVYLVSGDEPLLTGEAADAVRARARAKGFTEREAHFLERGSDWDDVRASAGNMSLFGSRRVVEIRLPSGKPGVAGNKALVGLLEAKDPDTVFLILTPRLDRDAQSADWVRAVEANGAWVQIWPIDIDRLVGWLRGRSRRLKLDATDEALELLAERTEGNLLAAHQELEKLTLLAVDGRVTADTILSSVTDSARFDVFQLGEAVLAGDAERALRMIAGLRGEGTEPTLVLWALTKAMRDLWNGLANAGGGKPRTWQRQSAALDKGLRRAARLPFPALTVRAGRADRMVKGRLAGNAWDEIALLAADICGRSPLRLPQTVLK
;
A
#
# COMPACT_ATOMS: atom_id res chain seq x y z
N VAL A 1 15.88 18.67 1.03
CA VAL A 1 15.90 18.24 -0.38
C VAL A 1 14.81 17.21 -0.64
N LYS A 2 14.07 17.32 -1.78
CA LYS A 2 13.13 16.26 -2.20
C LYS A 2 13.83 15.29 -3.14
N LEU A 3 13.67 14.00 -2.86
CA LEU A 3 14.26 12.90 -3.62
C LEU A 3 13.18 11.94 -4.10
N ASN A 4 13.41 11.33 -5.25
CA ASN A 4 12.69 10.13 -5.65
C ASN A 4 13.51 8.87 -5.28
N PRO A 5 12.90 7.67 -5.26
CA PRO A 5 13.60 6.44 -4.89
C PRO A 5 14.86 6.16 -5.72
N ASP A 6 14.82 6.46 -7.01
CA ASP A 6 15.95 6.17 -7.93
C ASP A 6 17.17 7.07 -7.67
N SER A 7 16.94 8.29 -7.20
CA SER A 7 18.04 9.23 -6.86
C SER A 7 18.61 9.02 -5.46
N LEU A 8 17.92 8.26 -4.60
CA LEU A 8 18.32 8.07 -3.21
C LEU A 8 19.69 7.38 -3.09
N ALA A 9 19.94 6.35 -3.88
CA ALA A 9 21.20 5.61 -3.83
C ALA A 9 22.41 6.54 -4.12
N THR A 10 22.36 7.29 -5.22
CA THR A 10 23.40 8.24 -5.59
C THR A 10 23.57 9.36 -4.54
N HIS A 11 22.45 9.83 -3.98
CA HIS A 11 22.50 10.83 -2.89
C HIS A 11 23.22 10.27 -1.66
N LEU A 12 22.90 9.04 -1.24
CA LEU A 12 23.50 8.40 -0.09
C LEU A 12 25.00 8.08 -0.30
N GLU A 13 25.45 7.81 -1.50
CA GLU A 13 26.88 7.67 -1.82
C GLU A 13 27.64 8.97 -1.54
N GLN A 14 27.05 10.10 -1.87
CA GLN A 14 27.69 11.42 -1.75
C GLN A 14 27.66 11.92 -0.29
N GLN A 15 26.52 11.82 0.38
CA GLN A 15 26.33 12.38 1.71
C GLN A 15 25.33 11.58 2.54
N LEU A 16 25.44 11.72 3.86
CA LEU A 16 24.41 11.30 4.82
C LEU A 16 23.91 12.54 5.55
N LEU A 17 22.64 12.86 5.39
CA LEU A 17 22.00 13.99 6.07
C LEU A 17 21.49 13.60 7.45
N PRO A 18 21.30 14.54 8.37
CA PRO A 18 20.83 14.26 9.74
C PRO A 18 19.40 13.75 9.80
N VAL A 19 18.57 13.96 8.78
CA VAL A 19 17.19 13.45 8.76
C VAL A 19 16.76 13.01 7.36
N TYR A 20 16.05 11.88 7.32
CA TYR A 20 15.34 11.35 6.16
C TYR A 20 13.89 11.11 6.49
N LEU A 21 12.98 11.69 5.71
CA LEU A 21 11.57 11.36 5.71
C LEU A 21 11.30 10.47 4.50
N VAL A 22 10.86 9.24 4.72
CA VAL A 22 10.40 8.34 3.67
C VAL A 22 8.89 8.25 3.77
N SER A 23 8.19 8.66 2.73
CA SER A 23 6.73 8.70 2.73
C SER A 23 6.15 8.02 1.49
N GLY A 24 5.21 7.11 1.70
CA GLY A 24 4.51 6.41 0.60
C GLY A 24 3.71 5.21 1.06
N ASP A 25 2.86 4.73 0.16
CA ASP A 25 1.93 3.64 0.41
C ASP A 25 2.38 2.32 -0.25
N GLU A 26 3.58 2.29 -0.84
CA GLU A 26 4.17 1.09 -1.44
C GLU A 26 5.18 0.45 -0.48
N PRO A 27 4.82 -0.68 0.16
CA PRO A 27 5.62 -1.25 1.25
C PRO A 27 7.04 -1.67 0.84
N LEU A 28 7.20 -2.30 -0.34
CA LEU A 28 8.51 -2.74 -0.83
C LEU A 28 9.45 -1.55 -1.01
N LEU A 29 9.01 -0.54 -1.76
CA LEU A 29 9.87 0.61 -2.08
C LEU A 29 10.15 1.47 -0.86
N THR A 30 9.18 1.61 0.05
CA THR A 30 9.35 2.32 1.33
C THR A 30 10.35 1.57 2.23
N GLY A 31 10.24 0.24 2.28
CA GLY A 31 11.19 -0.61 3.00
C GLY A 31 12.60 -0.50 2.45
N GLU A 32 12.77 -0.62 1.14
CA GLU A 32 14.08 -0.50 0.47
C GLU A 32 14.73 0.87 0.67
N ALA A 33 13.95 1.95 0.57
CA ALA A 33 14.46 3.29 0.83
C ALA A 33 14.93 3.45 2.27
N ALA A 34 14.16 2.93 3.23
CA ALA A 34 14.55 2.93 4.64
C ALA A 34 15.80 2.09 4.91
N ASP A 35 15.90 0.91 4.28
CA ASP A 35 17.05 0.02 4.41
C ASP A 35 18.31 0.63 3.80
N ALA A 36 18.20 1.33 2.69
CA ALA A 36 19.32 2.06 2.09
C ALA A 36 19.86 3.15 3.04
N VAL A 37 18.98 3.93 3.68
CA VAL A 37 19.37 4.94 4.67
C VAL A 37 20.04 4.27 5.88
N ARG A 38 19.47 3.18 6.41
CA ARG A 38 20.05 2.43 7.55
C ARG A 38 21.44 1.86 7.20
N ALA A 39 21.58 1.28 6.02
CA ALA A 39 22.85 0.72 5.56
C ALA A 39 23.92 1.82 5.46
N ARG A 40 23.57 2.97 4.90
CA ARG A 40 24.49 4.10 4.79
C ARG A 40 24.85 4.67 6.17
N ALA A 41 23.89 4.84 7.06
CA ALA A 41 24.14 5.30 8.42
C ALA A 41 25.08 4.35 9.16
N ARG A 42 24.85 3.02 9.08
CA ARG A 42 25.74 2.02 9.67
C ARG A 42 27.16 2.11 9.10
N ALA A 43 27.31 2.27 7.79
CA ALA A 43 28.61 2.43 7.14
C ALA A 43 29.37 3.71 7.59
N LYS A 44 28.62 4.71 8.10
CA LYS A 44 29.16 5.96 8.67
C LYS A 44 29.35 5.91 10.19
N GLY A 45 29.18 4.74 10.81
CA GLY A 45 29.42 4.53 12.24
C GLY A 45 28.21 4.74 13.16
N PHE A 46 27.00 4.92 12.61
CA PHE A 46 25.75 4.95 13.38
C PHE A 46 25.30 3.51 13.64
N THR A 47 25.80 2.89 14.70
CA THR A 47 25.65 1.45 14.98
C THR A 47 24.43 1.14 15.85
N GLU A 48 23.99 2.06 16.68
CA GLU A 48 22.78 1.91 17.48
C GLU A 48 21.54 2.26 16.67
N ARG A 49 20.44 1.57 16.95
CA ARG A 49 19.14 1.86 16.35
C ARG A 49 18.04 1.75 17.39
N GLU A 50 17.26 2.80 17.49
CA GLU A 50 16.04 2.84 18.30
C GLU A 50 14.84 3.07 17.39
N ALA A 51 13.72 2.40 17.65
CA ALA A 51 12.51 2.51 16.82
C ALA A 51 11.29 2.84 17.68
N HIS A 52 10.61 3.91 17.35
CA HIS A 52 9.41 4.40 18.02
C HIS A 52 8.21 4.34 17.09
N PHE A 53 7.12 3.75 17.56
CA PHE A 53 5.83 3.72 16.87
C PHE A 53 4.92 4.73 17.54
N LEU A 54 4.59 5.80 16.84
CA LEU A 54 3.89 6.94 17.40
C LEU A 54 2.63 7.25 16.63
N GLU A 55 1.55 7.41 17.36
CA GLU A 55 0.26 7.82 16.84
C GLU A 55 -0.16 9.17 17.41
N ARG A 56 -1.32 9.67 16.98
CA ARG A 56 -1.87 10.88 17.54
C ARG A 56 -2.19 10.68 19.03
N GLY A 57 -1.55 11.46 19.89
CA GLY A 57 -1.71 11.36 21.36
C GLY A 57 -0.66 10.51 22.04
N SER A 58 0.30 9.92 21.31
CA SER A 58 1.45 9.25 21.91
C SER A 58 2.31 10.21 22.72
N ASP A 59 2.96 9.68 23.75
CA ASP A 59 3.98 10.41 24.50
C ASP A 59 5.26 10.53 23.64
N TRP A 60 5.81 11.74 23.60
CA TRP A 60 7.02 12.07 22.84
C TRP A 60 8.25 12.20 23.73
N ASP A 61 8.10 12.00 25.04
CA ASP A 61 9.20 12.16 25.99
C ASP A 61 10.25 11.05 25.83
N ASP A 62 9.83 9.83 25.50
CA ASP A 62 10.76 8.74 25.18
C ASP A 62 11.62 9.08 23.95
N VAL A 63 11.04 9.64 22.89
CA VAL A 63 11.79 10.04 21.70
C VAL A 63 12.76 11.18 22.00
N ARG A 64 12.34 12.14 22.84
CA ARG A 64 13.22 13.23 23.30
C ARG A 64 14.35 12.69 24.16
N ALA A 65 14.05 11.75 25.06
CA ALA A 65 15.05 11.10 25.89
C ALA A 65 16.05 10.31 25.03
N SER A 66 15.58 9.55 24.05
CA SER A 66 16.43 8.84 23.09
C SER A 66 17.36 9.76 22.32
N ALA A 67 16.87 10.93 21.92
CA ALA A 67 17.68 11.92 21.20
C ALA A 67 18.58 12.75 22.13
N GLY A 68 18.20 12.94 23.39
CA GLY A 68 18.92 13.79 24.37
C GLY A 68 19.92 13.04 25.25
N ASN A 69 19.79 11.70 25.35
CA ASN A 69 20.72 10.91 26.15
C ASN A 69 22.03 10.75 25.37
N MET A 70 23.07 11.43 25.83
CA MET A 70 24.42 11.08 25.40
C MET A 70 24.65 9.61 25.74
N SER A 71 24.90 8.78 24.70
CA SER A 71 25.29 7.40 24.93
C SER A 71 26.46 7.38 25.91
N LEU A 72 26.33 6.60 26.98
CA LEU A 72 27.43 6.42 27.95
C LEU A 72 28.71 5.90 27.28
N PHE A 73 28.61 5.38 26.05
CA PHE A 73 29.70 4.84 25.26
C PHE A 73 30.04 5.67 24.01
N GLY A 74 29.45 6.86 23.84
CA GLY A 74 29.71 7.74 22.69
C GLY A 74 29.28 7.16 21.35
N SER A 75 28.31 6.22 21.33
CA SER A 75 27.89 5.58 20.09
C SER A 75 26.89 6.44 19.30
N ARG A 76 27.10 6.52 17.99
CA ARG A 76 26.20 7.17 17.05
C ARG A 76 24.97 6.30 16.77
N ARG A 77 23.80 6.93 16.65
CA ARG A 77 22.53 6.21 16.56
C ARG A 77 21.65 6.65 15.38
N VAL A 78 20.78 5.73 14.97
CA VAL A 78 19.63 6.00 14.10
C VAL A 78 18.38 5.96 14.96
N VAL A 79 17.65 7.06 15.03
CA VAL A 79 16.34 7.14 15.67
C VAL A 79 15.29 7.03 14.59
N GLU A 80 14.62 5.88 14.56
CA GLU A 80 13.55 5.59 13.60
C GLU A 80 12.19 5.94 14.21
N ILE A 81 11.44 6.80 13.54
CA ILE A 81 10.12 7.26 13.98
C ILE A 81 9.10 6.81 12.95
N ARG A 82 8.18 5.94 13.34
CA ARG A 82 7.09 5.46 12.49
C ARG A 82 5.80 6.16 12.88
N LEU A 83 5.20 6.86 11.91
CA LEU A 83 3.95 7.59 12.05
C LEU A 83 2.89 6.97 11.12
N PRO A 84 2.14 5.94 11.55
CA PRO A 84 1.18 5.23 10.69
C PRO A 84 0.08 6.12 10.12
N SER A 85 -0.27 7.20 10.80
CA SER A 85 -1.26 8.18 10.32
C SER A 85 -0.66 9.32 9.49
N GLY A 86 0.67 9.47 9.46
CA GLY A 86 1.34 10.65 8.90
C GLY A 86 1.07 11.97 9.64
N LYS A 87 0.33 11.91 10.77
CA LYS A 87 -0.11 13.09 11.55
C LYS A 87 0.28 12.95 13.02
N PRO A 88 1.42 13.52 13.42
CA PRO A 88 1.92 13.38 14.79
C PRO A 88 1.11 14.14 15.84
N GLY A 89 0.13 14.96 15.44
CA GLY A 89 -0.60 15.85 16.32
C GLY A 89 0.20 17.09 16.73
N VAL A 90 -0.39 17.95 17.57
CA VAL A 90 0.25 19.23 17.98
C VAL A 90 1.52 18.99 18.79
N ALA A 91 1.47 18.07 19.76
CA ALA A 91 2.63 17.74 20.59
C ALA A 91 3.77 17.13 19.76
N GLY A 92 3.43 16.19 18.85
CA GLY A 92 4.39 15.56 17.96
C GLY A 92 4.99 16.52 16.93
N ASN A 93 4.20 17.42 16.37
CA ASN A 93 4.72 18.47 15.48
C ASN A 93 5.79 19.31 16.21
N LYS A 94 5.50 19.79 17.42
CA LYS A 94 6.44 20.57 18.23
C LYS A 94 7.68 19.75 18.63
N ALA A 95 7.50 18.48 18.98
CA ALA A 95 8.60 17.59 19.35
C ALA A 95 9.56 17.36 18.17
N LEU A 96 9.02 17.01 17.00
CA LEU A 96 9.82 16.79 15.80
C LEU A 96 10.58 18.04 15.37
N VAL A 97 9.94 19.21 15.34
CA VAL A 97 10.63 20.47 15.04
C VAL A 97 11.81 20.67 15.97
N GLY A 98 11.61 20.57 17.29
CA GLY A 98 12.69 20.78 18.26
C GLY A 98 13.83 19.77 18.12
N LEU A 99 13.53 18.48 17.86
CA LEU A 99 14.53 17.44 17.64
C LEU A 99 15.38 17.69 16.38
N LEU A 100 14.74 18.09 15.31
CA LEU A 100 15.42 18.31 14.01
C LEU A 100 16.23 19.62 14.00
N GLU A 101 15.81 20.62 14.76
CA GLU A 101 16.53 21.90 14.90
C GLU A 101 17.73 21.79 15.84
N ALA A 102 17.74 20.84 16.78
CA ALA A 102 18.86 20.59 17.69
C ALA A 102 20.15 20.16 16.98
N LYS A 103 20.06 19.60 15.76
CA LYS A 103 21.20 19.21 14.90
C LYS A 103 22.26 18.38 15.61
N ASP A 104 21.83 17.38 16.38
CA ASP A 104 22.74 16.45 17.03
C ASP A 104 23.58 15.69 15.98
N PRO A 105 24.92 15.84 15.95
CA PRO A 105 25.79 15.20 14.96
C PRO A 105 25.88 13.68 15.11
N ASP A 106 25.52 13.15 16.26
CA ASP A 106 25.59 11.74 16.60
C ASP A 106 24.26 11.00 16.43
N THR A 107 23.23 11.70 15.92
CA THR A 107 21.91 11.13 15.63
C THR A 107 21.49 11.36 14.19
N VAL A 108 21.04 10.28 13.53
CA VAL A 108 20.31 10.34 12.26
C VAL A 108 18.86 9.96 12.49
N PHE A 109 17.94 10.84 12.11
CA PHE A 109 16.51 10.57 12.18
C PHE A 109 16.03 9.93 10.87
N LEU A 110 15.31 8.81 10.98
CA LEU A 110 14.62 8.15 9.88
C LEU A 110 13.12 8.13 10.18
N ILE A 111 12.36 8.97 9.50
CA ILE A 111 10.91 9.11 9.71
C ILE A 111 10.18 8.37 8.61
N LEU A 112 9.29 7.43 8.98
CA LEU A 112 8.51 6.62 8.05
C LEU A 112 7.03 6.96 8.18
N THR A 113 6.39 7.28 7.07
CA THR A 113 4.97 7.63 7.04
C THR A 113 4.30 7.04 5.80
N PRO A 114 2.97 6.86 5.80
CA PRO A 114 2.19 6.75 4.57
C PRO A 114 2.36 8.02 3.72
N ARG A 115 1.78 8.01 2.54
CA ARG A 115 1.76 9.21 1.69
C ARG A 115 1.08 10.37 2.42
N LEU A 116 1.79 11.47 2.56
CA LEU A 116 1.28 12.66 3.21
C LEU A 116 0.25 13.38 2.34
N ASP A 117 -0.89 13.73 2.91
CA ASP A 117 -1.86 14.62 2.28
C ASP A 117 -1.33 16.08 2.22
N ARG A 118 -2.05 16.96 1.49
CA ARG A 118 -1.61 18.36 1.32
C ARG A 118 -1.42 19.10 2.63
N ASP A 119 -2.29 18.86 3.60
CA ASP A 119 -2.23 19.53 4.89
C ASP A 119 -1.02 19.05 5.71
N ALA A 120 -0.79 17.74 5.73
CA ALA A 120 0.38 17.15 6.38
C ALA A 120 1.70 17.61 5.74
N GLN A 121 1.73 17.76 4.40
CA GLN A 121 2.90 18.28 3.68
C GLN A 121 3.27 19.71 4.06
N SER A 122 2.29 20.52 4.47
CA SER A 122 2.51 21.91 4.89
C SER A 122 2.83 22.07 6.40
N ALA A 123 2.87 20.96 7.14
CA ALA A 123 3.16 21.00 8.58
C ALA A 123 4.59 21.45 8.89
N ASP A 124 4.77 22.07 10.05
CA ASP A 124 6.09 22.63 10.45
C ASP A 124 7.17 21.56 10.54
N TRP A 125 6.84 20.35 11.03
CA TRP A 125 7.79 19.25 11.11
C TRP A 125 8.28 18.79 9.74
N VAL A 126 7.42 18.83 8.71
CA VAL A 126 7.83 18.49 7.33
C VAL A 126 8.76 19.58 6.77
N ARG A 127 8.44 20.85 7.03
CA ARG A 127 9.33 21.96 6.68
C ARG A 127 10.70 21.86 7.38
N ALA A 128 10.71 21.45 8.66
CA ALA A 128 11.96 21.20 9.38
C ALA A 128 12.78 20.05 8.76
N VAL A 129 12.12 18.99 8.29
CA VAL A 129 12.80 17.92 7.51
C VAL A 129 13.38 18.48 6.22
N GLU A 130 12.62 19.25 5.45
CA GLU A 130 13.11 19.82 4.16
C GLU A 130 14.29 20.78 4.36
N ALA A 131 14.31 21.51 5.47
CA ALA A 131 15.39 22.43 5.80
C ALA A 131 16.69 21.73 6.26
N ASN A 132 16.57 20.60 6.94
CA ASN A 132 17.71 19.93 7.59
C ASN A 132 18.09 18.59 6.95
N GLY A 133 17.31 18.07 5.98
CA GLY A 133 17.53 16.74 5.45
C GLY A 133 16.89 16.48 4.10
N ALA A 134 16.46 15.24 3.89
CA ALA A 134 15.87 14.78 2.64
C ALA A 134 14.49 14.17 2.87
N TRP A 135 13.60 14.45 1.94
CA TRP A 135 12.28 13.82 1.84
C TRP A 135 12.23 12.93 0.61
N VAL A 136 12.16 11.62 0.85
CA VAL A 136 12.02 10.59 -0.19
C VAL A 136 10.54 10.31 -0.38
N GLN A 137 10.01 10.67 -1.53
CA GLN A 137 8.61 10.46 -1.86
C GLN A 137 8.45 9.19 -2.69
N ILE A 138 7.72 8.21 -2.13
CA ILE A 138 7.43 6.94 -2.80
C ILE A 138 6.02 7.02 -3.38
N TRP A 139 5.91 6.79 -4.67
CA TRP A 139 4.64 6.74 -5.39
C TRP A 139 4.36 5.30 -5.81
N PRO A 140 3.11 4.85 -5.77
CA PRO A 140 2.72 3.58 -6.35
C PRO A 140 3.14 3.51 -7.82
N ILE A 141 3.54 2.34 -8.26
CA ILE A 141 3.83 2.08 -9.67
C ILE A 141 2.52 1.71 -10.36
N ASP A 142 2.12 2.51 -11.34
CA ASP A 142 0.96 2.22 -12.15
C ASP A 142 1.16 0.91 -12.94
N ILE A 143 0.08 0.20 -13.21
CA ILE A 143 0.11 -1.11 -13.87
C ILE A 143 0.80 -1.05 -15.24
N ASP A 144 0.63 0.05 -15.97
CA ASP A 144 1.27 0.29 -17.27
C ASP A 144 2.80 0.42 -17.19
N ARG A 145 3.32 0.73 -15.99
CA ARG A 145 4.76 0.87 -15.71
C ARG A 145 5.36 -0.36 -15.05
N LEU A 146 4.52 -1.32 -14.64
CA LEU A 146 4.95 -2.48 -13.87
C LEU A 146 5.95 -3.34 -14.63
N VAL A 147 5.71 -3.64 -15.90
CA VAL A 147 6.63 -4.41 -16.75
C VAL A 147 7.98 -3.72 -16.87
N GLY A 148 7.99 -2.38 -17.04
CA GLY A 148 9.22 -1.58 -17.07
C GLY A 148 10.01 -1.66 -15.75
N TRP A 149 9.31 -1.61 -14.63
CA TRP A 149 9.90 -1.74 -13.30
C TRP A 149 10.47 -3.16 -13.09
N LEU A 150 9.71 -4.21 -13.45
CA LEU A 150 10.17 -5.60 -13.40
C LEU A 150 11.43 -5.83 -14.24
N ARG A 151 11.49 -5.23 -15.45
CA ARG A 151 12.68 -5.31 -16.32
C ARG A 151 13.91 -4.66 -15.66
N GLY A 152 13.73 -3.51 -15.00
CA GLY A 152 14.80 -2.88 -14.23
C GLY A 152 15.23 -3.74 -13.03
N ARG A 153 14.27 -4.39 -12.38
CA ARG A 153 14.52 -5.24 -11.21
C ARG A 153 15.23 -6.55 -11.59
N SER A 154 14.78 -7.24 -12.65
CA SER A 154 15.39 -8.46 -13.15
C SER A 154 16.87 -8.24 -13.55
N ARG A 155 17.17 -7.12 -14.22
CA ARG A 155 18.57 -6.76 -14.56
C ARG A 155 19.45 -6.60 -13.33
N ARG A 156 18.94 -5.96 -12.25
CA ARG A 156 19.68 -5.83 -10.98
C ARG A 156 19.95 -7.19 -10.33
N LEU A 157 19.03 -8.13 -10.51
CA LEU A 157 19.18 -9.53 -10.05
C LEU A 157 19.98 -10.41 -11.03
N LYS A 158 20.52 -9.83 -12.10
CA LYS A 158 21.27 -10.55 -13.16
C LYS A 158 20.45 -11.63 -13.87
N LEU A 159 19.13 -11.39 -13.96
CA LEU A 159 18.23 -12.23 -14.73
C LEU A 159 18.02 -11.62 -16.12
N ASP A 160 18.13 -12.49 -17.15
CA ASP A 160 17.76 -12.19 -18.52
C ASP A 160 16.33 -12.67 -18.77
N ALA A 161 15.36 -11.83 -18.44
CA ALA A 161 13.95 -12.12 -18.56
C ALA A 161 13.38 -11.60 -19.88
N THR A 162 12.66 -12.47 -20.61
CA THR A 162 11.94 -12.07 -21.82
C THR A 162 10.77 -11.14 -21.49
N ASP A 163 10.35 -10.30 -22.44
CA ASP A 163 9.22 -9.40 -22.22
C ASP A 163 7.93 -10.17 -21.91
N GLU A 164 7.68 -11.28 -22.58
CA GLU A 164 6.56 -12.19 -22.31
C GLU A 164 6.58 -12.74 -20.86
N ALA A 165 7.75 -13.11 -20.36
CA ALA A 165 7.90 -13.54 -18.97
C ALA A 165 7.57 -12.42 -17.98
N LEU A 166 8.03 -11.20 -18.25
CA LEU A 166 7.76 -10.06 -17.39
C LEU A 166 6.28 -9.63 -17.42
N GLU A 167 5.65 -9.70 -18.60
CA GLU A 167 4.20 -9.45 -18.75
C GLU A 167 3.40 -10.49 -17.98
N LEU A 168 3.74 -11.77 -18.11
CA LEU A 168 3.10 -12.86 -17.38
C LEU A 168 3.28 -12.71 -15.86
N LEU A 169 4.47 -12.32 -15.41
CA LEU A 169 4.73 -12.05 -13.99
C LEU A 169 3.91 -10.87 -13.49
N ALA A 170 3.83 -9.78 -14.27
CA ALA A 170 3.03 -8.61 -13.94
C ALA A 170 1.53 -8.96 -13.83
N GLU A 171 1.01 -9.76 -14.76
CA GLU A 171 -0.37 -10.24 -14.72
C GLU A 171 -0.65 -11.08 -13.47
N ARG A 172 0.24 -12.01 -13.14
CA ARG A 172 0.07 -12.94 -12.02
C ARG A 172 0.19 -12.27 -10.65
N THR A 173 1.03 -11.26 -10.54
CA THR A 173 1.23 -10.53 -9.28
C THR A 173 0.28 -9.35 -9.10
N GLU A 174 -0.50 -9.01 -10.14
CA GLU A 174 -1.55 -7.98 -10.14
C GLU A 174 -1.15 -6.65 -9.50
N GLY A 175 0.10 -6.23 -9.67
CA GLY A 175 0.62 -4.98 -9.12
C GLY A 175 1.18 -5.08 -7.70
N ASN A 176 1.18 -6.27 -7.09
CA ASN A 176 1.88 -6.49 -5.82
C ASN A 176 3.40 -6.55 -6.06
N LEU A 177 4.09 -5.41 -5.85
CA LEU A 177 5.53 -5.29 -6.10
C LEU A 177 6.36 -6.22 -5.21
N LEU A 178 5.92 -6.45 -3.97
CA LEU A 178 6.63 -7.34 -3.05
C LEU A 178 6.56 -8.79 -3.55
N ALA A 179 5.37 -9.25 -3.92
CA ALA A 179 5.20 -10.58 -4.50
C ALA A 179 6.02 -10.74 -5.80
N ALA A 180 5.95 -9.75 -6.68
CA ALA A 180 6.70 -9.73 -7.92
C ALA A 180 8.23 -9.78 -7.69
N HIS A 181 8.71 -9.05 -6.70
CA HIS A 181 10.12 -9.07 -6.32
C HIS A 181 10.54 -10.43 -5.75
N GLN A 182 9.75 -10.99 -4.83
CA GLN A 182 10.02 -12.32 -4.25
C GLN A 182 10.04 -13.42 -5.32
N GLU A 183 9.14 -13.33 -6.33
CA GLU A 183 9.18 -14.28 -7.45
C GLU A 183 10.46 -14.11 -8.29
N LEU A 184 10.89 -12.87 -8.57
CA LEU A 184 12.16 -12.65 -9.26
C LEU A 184 13.35 -13.17 -8.44
N GLU A 185 13.36 -12.96 -7.12
CA GLU A 185 14.41 -13.51 -6.24
C GLU A 185 14.42 -15.05 -6.30
N LYS A 186 13.26 -15.69 -6.21
CA LYS A 186 13.14 -17.15 -6.35
C LYS A 186 13.66 -17.63 -7.69
N LEU A 187 13.39 -16.89 -8.75
CA LEU A 187 13.88 -17.21 -10.09
C LEU A 187 15.40 -17.12 -10.22
N THR A 188 16.10 -16.34 -9.40
CA THR A 188 17.57 -16.34 -9.37
C THR A 188 18.15 -17.70 -8.96
N LEU A 189 17.37 -18.50 -8.22
CA LEU A 189 17.76 -19.82 -7.76
C LEU A 189 17.36 -20.93 -8.74
N LEU A 190 16.36 -20.68 -9.58
CA LEU A 190 15.76 -21.70 -10.46
C LEU A 190 16.15 -21.53 -11.93
N ALA A 191 16.48 -20.32 -12.35
CA ALA A 191 16.81 -20.04 -13.73
C ALA A 191 18.20 -20.62 -14.10
N VAL A 192 18.21 -21.46 -15.11
CA VAL A 192 19.47 -21.96 -15.70
C VAL A 192 20.11 -20.80 -16.47
N ASP A 193 21.37 -20.52 -16.16
CA ASP A 193 22.14 -19.41 -16.76
C ASP A 193 21.47 -18.03 -16.64
N GLY A 194 20.59 -17.84 -15.63
CA GLY A 194 19.88 -16.59 -15.38
C GLY A 194 18.78 -16.26 -16.39
N ARG A 195 18.48 -17.15 -17.33
CA ARG A 195 17.47 -16.93 -18.36
C ARG A 195 16.07 -17.27 -17.85
N VAL A 196 15.16 -16.31 -17.98
CA VAL A 196 13.76 -16.43 -17.55
C VAL A 196 12.83 -16.26 -18.73
N THR A 197 12.10 -17.32 -19.07
CA THR A 197 11.07 -17.34 -20.12
C THR A 197 9.69 -17.47 -19.51
N ALA A 198 8.64 -17.32 -20.30
CA ALA A 198 7.27 -17.56 -19.88
C ALA A 198 7.09 -18.97 -19.29
N ASP A 199 7.72 -20.00 -19.88
CA ASP A 199 7.67 -21.38 -19.35
C ASP A 199 8.34 -21.49 -17.97
N THR A 200 9.43 -20.74 -17.74
CA THR A 200 10.09 -20.66 -16.43
C THR A 200 9.13 -20.08 -15.39
N ILE A 201 8.40 -19.01 -15.73
CA ILE A 201 7.39 -18.41 -14.87
C ILE A 201 6.25 -19.40 -14.60
N LEU A 202 5.71 -20.05 -15.63
CA LEU A 202 4.61 -21.01 -15.49
C LEU A 202 4.97 -22.20 -14.60
N SER A 203 6.20 -22.63 -14.61
CA SER A 203 6.67 -23.77 -13.82
C SER A 203 7.02 -23.41 -12.37
N SER A 204 7.38 -22.16 -12.09
CA SER A 204 7.93 -21.74 -10.80
C SER A 204 6.99 -20.86 -9.96
N VAL A 205 6.07 -20.16 -10.61
CA VAL A 205 5.19 -19.22 -9.94
C VAL A 205 3.89 -19.89 -9.52
N THR A 206 3.75 -20.14 -8.25
CA THR A 206 2.44 -20.33 -7.64
C THR A 206 1.72 -18.97 -7.66
N ASP A 207 0.40 -18.92 -7.78
CA ASP A 207 -0.38 -17.67 -7.63
C ASP A 207 -0.05 -17.03 -6.27
N SER A 208 0.98 -16.19 -6.25
CA SER A 208 1.48 -15.50 -5.05
C SER A 208 1.05 -14.03 -5.01
N ALA A 209 0.04 -13.67 -5.79
CA ALA A 209 -0.58 -12.36 -5.71
C ALA A 209 -1.22 -12.21 -4.32
N ARG A 210 -0.57 -11.48 -3.43
CA ARG A 210 -1.25 -10.95 -2.25
C ARG A 210 -2.19 -9.84 -2.75
N PHE A 211 -3.44 -10.20 -2.85
CA PHE A 211 -4.46 -9.25 -3.24
C PHE A 211 -4.70 -8.25 -2.10
N ASP A 212 -4.49 -6.99 -2.42
CA ASP A 212 -4.92 -5.93 -1.51
C ASP A 212 -6.44 -5.81 -1.57
N VAL A 213 -7.09 -5.83 -0.41
CA VAL A 213 -8.53 -5.63 -0.27
C VAL A 213 -9.00 -4.31 -0.90
N PHE A 214 -8.15 -3.30 -0.93
CA PHE A 214 -8.43 -2.01 -1.59
C PHE A 214 -8.47 -2.15 -3.12
N GLN A 215 -7.56 -2.94 -3.70
CA GLN A 215 -7.56 -3.24 -5.14
C GLN A 215 -8.80 -4.04 -5.55
N LEU A 216 -9.31 -4.93 -4.69
CA LEU A 216 -10.60 -5.60 -4.92
C LEU A 216 -11.73 -4.58 -5.07
N GLY A 217 -11.77 -3.55 -4.21
CA GLY A 217 -12.74 -2.46 -4.33
C GLY A 217 -12.65 -1.77 -5.70
N GLU A 218 -11.45 -1.51 -6.19
CA GLU A 218 -11.25 -0.89 -7.51
C GLU A 218 -11.66 -1.82 -8.68
N ALA A 219 -11.33 -3.11 -8.62
CA ALA A 219 -11.76 -4.09 -9.63
C ALA A 219 -13.29 -4.15 -9.72
N VAL A 220 -13.96 -4.18 -8.57
CA VAL A 220 -15.43 -4.18 -8.49
C VAL A 220 -16.02 -2.86 -9.01
N LEU A 221 -15.44 -1.71 -8.66
CA LEU A 221 -15.85 -0.41 -9.21
C LEU A 221 -15.68 -0.36 -10.72
N ALA A 222 -14.58 -0.89 -11.26
CA ALA A 222 -14.34 -0.97 -12.71
C ALA A 222 -15.31 -1.92 -13.43
N GLY A 223 -15.96 -2.86 -12.69
CA GLY A 223 -16.87 -3.87 -13.24
C GLY A 223 -16.13 -5.10 -13.79
N ASP A 224 -14.89 -5.29 -13.37
CA ASP A 224 -14.05 -6.43 -13.75
C ASP A 224 -14.35 -7.62 -12.82
N ALA A 225 -15.40 -8.37 -13.16
CA ALA A 225 -15.88 -9.49 -12.35
C ALA A 225 -14.85 -10.64 -12.30
N GLU A 226 -14.14 -10.90 -13.39
CA GLU A 226 -13.17 -11.99 -13.46
C GLU A 226 -11.98 -11.71 -12.53
N ARG A 227 -11.44 -10.51 -12.61
CA ARG A 227 -10.39 -10.06 -11.71
C ARG A 227 -10.84 -10.06 -10.25
N ALA A 228 -12.03 -9.53 -9.96
CA ALA A 228 -12.58 -9.50 -8.59
C ALA A 228 -12.73 -10.91 -8.00
N LEU A 229 -13.19 -11.90 -8.79
CA LEU A 229 -13.35 -13.28 -8.33
C LEU A 229 -12.01 -13.97 -8.10
N ARG A 230 -11.01 -13.76 -8.98
CA ARG A 230 -9.64 -14.26 -8.74
C ARG A 230 -9.05 -13.67 -7.45
N MET A 231 -9.23 -12.37 -7.23
CA MET A 231 -8.75 -11.70 -6.01
C MET A 231 -9.42 -12.26 -4.75
N ILE A 232 -10.73 -12.49 -4.78
CA ILE A 232 -11.45 -13.11 -3.65
C ILE A 232 -10.94 -14.52 -3.37
N ALA A 233 -10.67 -15.32 -4.41
CA ALA A 233 -10.11 -16.65 -4.25
C ALA A 233 -8.68 -16.60 -3.64
N GLY A 234 -7.85 -15.66 -4.08
CA GLY A 234 -6.51 -15.42 -3.54
C GLY A 234 -6.57 -14.99 -2.06
N LEU A 235 -7.37 -13.96 -1.74
CA LEU A 235 -7.58 -13.49 -0.36
C LEU A 235 -8.06 -14.60 0.59
N ARG A 236 -8.96 -15.47 0.09
CA ARG A 236 -9.40 -16.67 0.84
C ARG A 236 -8.24 -17.63 1.07
N GLY A 237 -7.42 -17.89 0.05
CA GLY A 237 -6.26 -18.78 0.12
C GLY A 237 -5.16 -18.26 1.07
N GLU A 238 -5.03 -16.95 1.20
CA GLU A 238 -4.09 -16.27 2.10
C GLU A 238 -4.61 -16.17 3.56
N GLY A 239 -5.82 -16.63 3.84
CA GLY A 239 -6.42 -16.56 5.17
C GLY A 239 -6.86 -15.15 5.58
N THR A 240 -7.11 -14.26 4.61
CA THR A 240 -7.65 -12.92 4.89
C THR A 240 -9.01 -13.02 5.56
N GLU A 241 -9.25 -12.16 6.56
CA GLU A 241 -10.53 -12.12 7.27
C GLU A 241 -11.70 -11.74 6.34
N PRO A 242 -12.75 -12.58 6.21
CA PRO A 242 -13.87 -12.31 5.30
C PRO A 242 -14.62 -11.01 5.63
N THR A 243 -14.55 -10.55 6.88
CA THR A 243 -15.10 -9.25 7.31
C THR A 243 -14.47 -8.08 6.56
N LEU A 244 -13.15 -8.13 6.34
CA LEU A 244 -12.41 -7.07 5.67
C LEU A 244 -12.76 -7.03 4.17
N VAL A 245 -12.88 -8.20 3.55
CA VAL A 245 -13.29 -8.33 2.14
C VAL A 245 -14.71 -7.81 1.94
N LEU A 246 -15.64 -8.18 2.83
CA LEU A 246 -17.01 -7.69 2.79
C LEU A 246 -17.09 -6.16 2.99
N TRP A 247 -16.24 -5.61 3.87
CA TRP A 247 -16.13 -4.16 4.06
C TRP A 247 -15.73 -3.44 2.77
N ALA A 248 -14.75 -3.95 2.01
CA ALA A 248 -14.32 -3.34 0.76
C ALA A 248 -15.43 -3.35 -0.30
N LEU A 249 -16.17 -4.47 -0.42
CA LEU A 249 -17.30 -4.56 -1.34
C LEU A 249 -18.44 -3.61 -0.96
N THR A 250 -18.78 -3.54 0.31
CA THR A 250 -19.83 -2.63 0.81
C THR A 250 -19.43 -1.15 0.69
N LYS A 251 -18.13 -0.87 0.81
CA LYS A 251 -17.58 0.46 0.53
C LYS A 251 -17.73 0.80 -0.95
N ALA A 252 -17.31 -0.07 -1.87
CA ALA A 252 -17.46 0.13 -3.30
C ALA A 252 -18.92 0.33 -3.70
N MET A 253 -19.84 -0.44 -3.13
CA MET A 253 -21.28 -0.28 -3.35
C MET A 253 -21.78 1.09 -2.87
N ARG A 254 -21.35 1.58 -1.72
CA ARG A 254 -21.70 2.92 -1.19
C ARG A 254 -21.13 4.03 -2.06
N ASP A 255 -19.91 3.86 -2.55
CA ASP A 255 -19.26 4.85 -3.43
C ASP A 255 -20.06 5.00 -4.75
N LEU A 256 -20.53 3.87 -5.33
CA LEU A 256 -21.41 3.88 -6.50
C LEU A 256 -22.77 4.54 -6.21
N TRP A 257 -23.40 4.22 -5.08
CA TRP A 257 -24.67 4.79 -4.67
C TRP A 257 -24.58 6.31 -4.47
N ASN A 258 -23.56 6.75 -3.73
CA ASN A 258 -23.33 8.17 -3.46
C ASN A 258 -22.99 8.94 -4.74
N GLY A 259 -22.23 8.33 -5.65
CA GLY A 259 -21.92 8.92 -6.95
C GLY A 259 -23.15 9.14 -7.81
N LEU A 260 -24.10 8.19 -7.80
CA LEU A 260 -25.39 8.35 -8.49
C LEU A 260 -26.25 9.47 -7.87
N ALA A 261 -26.35 9.52 -6.55
CA ALA A 261 -27.12 10.54 -5.85
C ALA A 261 -26.55 11.95 -6.12
N ASN A 262 -25.24 12.09 -6.23
CA ASN A 262 -24.58 13.38 -6.51
C ASN A 262 -24.64 13.80 -7.99
N ALA A 263 -24.82 12.86 -8.92
CA ALA A 263 -25.01 13.16 -10.34
C ALA A 263 -26.33 13.95 -10.61
N GLY A 264 -27.26 13.95 -9.65
CA GLY A 264 -28.53 14.69 -9.69
C GLY A 264 -28.46 16.17 -9.26
N GLY A 265 -27.28 16.78 -9.05
CA GLY A 265 -27.17 18.24 -8.86
C GLY A 265 -26.51 18.75 -7.57
N GLY A 266 -25.88 17.90 -6.77
CA GLY A 266 -25.11 18.31 -5.60
C GLY A 266 -23.60 18.38 -5.90
N LYS A 267 -22.92 19.48 -5.54
CA LYS A 267 -21.45 19.54 -5.61
C LYS A 267 -20.85 18.43 -4.74
N PRO A 268 -19.88 17.63 -5.25
CA PRO A 268 -19.23 16.62 -4.44
C PRO A 268 -18.54 17.27 -3.22
N ARG A 269 -18.95 16.88 -2.01
CA ARG A 269 -18.45 17.46 -0.75
C ARG A 269 -17.12 16.88 -0.27
N THR A 270 -16.47 16.03 -1.05
CA THR A 270 -15.17 15.45 -0.68
C THR A 270 -14.18 15.53 -1.83
N TRP A 271 -13.00 16.02 -1.54
CA TRP A 271 -11.82 16.15 -2.41
C TRP A 271 -11.16 14.81 -2.74
N GLN A 272 -11.89 13.70 -2.68
CA GLN A 272 -11.38 12.43 -3.18
C GLN A 272 -11.35 12.51 -4.70
N ARG A 273 -10.15 12.42 -5.27
CA ARG A 273 -9.95 12.18 -6.71
C ARG A 273 -10.83 11.00 -7.08
N GLN A 274 -11.82 11.23 -7.93
CA GLN A 274 -12.60 10.14 -8.52
C GLN A 274 -11.61 9.24 -9.23
N SER A 275 -11.53 7.97 -8.81
CA SER A 275 -10.69 7.00 -9.51
C SER A 275 -11.33 6.71 -10.87
N ALA A 276 -10.51 6.44 -11.89
CA ALA A 276 -11.01 6.03 -13.20
C ALA A 276 -11.94 4.80 -13.10
N ALA A 277 -11.73 3.97 -12.08
CA ALA A 277 -12.58 2.82 -11.77
C ALA A 277 -13.98 3.25 -11.34
N LEU A 278 -14.11 4.28 -10.48
CA LEU A 278 -15.39 4.82 -10.06
C LEU A 278 -16.15 5.42 -11.25
N ASP A 279 -15.49 6.18 -12.13
CA ASP A 279 -16.11 6.76 -13.32
C ASP A 279 -16.66 5.68 -14.26
N LYS A 280 -15.92 4.57 -14.47
CA LYS A 280 -16.43 3.40 -15.18
C LYS A 280 -17.64 2.80 -14.46
N GLY A 281 -17.58 2.69 -13.14
CA GLY A 281 -18.65 2.17 -12.29
C GLY A 281 -19.94 2.96 -12.39
N LEU A 282 -19.87 4.27 -12.34
CA LEU A 282 -21.03 5.16 -12.38
C LEU A 282 -21.86 5.02 -13.67
N ARG A 283 -21.21 4.72 -14.81
CA ARG A 283 -21.92 4.48 -16.09
C ARG A 283 -22.89 3.28 -16.05
N ARG A 284 -22.60 2.25 -15.23
CA ARG A 284 -23.45 1.07 -15.06
C ARG A 284 -24.30 1.12 -13.78
N ALA A 285 -23.93 1.95 -12.80
CA ALA A 285 -24.50 1.98 -11.48
C ALA A 285 -26.02 2.20 -11.50
N ALA A 286 -26.53 3.03 -12.41
CA ALA A 286 -27.99 3.26 -12.57
C ALA A 286 -28.80 1.99 -12.89
N ARG A 287 -28.15 0.93 -13.36
CA ARG A 287 -28.78 -0.37 -13.68
C ARG A 287 -28.61 -1.41 -12.57
N LEU A 288 -27.86 -1.09 -11.52
CA LEU A 288 -27.59 -2.03 -10.42
C LEU A 288 -28.80 -2.09 -9.47
N PRO A 289 -29.22 -3.29 -9.06
CA PRO A 289 -30.34 -3.48 -8.12
C PRO A 289 -29.86 -3.27 -6.68
N PHE A 290 -29.59 -2.03 -6.27
CA PHE A 290 -29.04 -1.71 -4.93
C PHE A 290 -29.80 -2.33 -3.75
N PRO A 291 -31.17 -2.39 -3.76
CA PRO A 291 -31.88 -3.10 -2.69
C PRO A 291 -31.48 -4.59 -2.58
N ALA A 292 -31.36 -5.29 -3.69
CA ALA A 292 -30.93 -6.69 -3.71
C ALA A 292 -29.46 -6.85 -3.29
N LEU A 293 -28.57 -5.94 -3.71
CA LEU A 293 -27.18 -5.91 -3.27
C LEU A 293 -27.07 -5.72 -1.74
N THR A 294 -27.90 -4.84 -1.17
CA THR A 294 -27.93 -4.59 0.28
C THR A 294 -28.40 -5.86 1.04
N VAL A 295 -29.40 -6.54 0.54
CA VAL A 295 -29.89 -7.80 1.13
C VAL A 295 -28.79 -8.87 1.08
N ARG A 296 -28.09 -9.01 -0.06
CA ARG A 296 -26.99 -9.97 -0.21
C ARG A 296 -25.81 -9.63 0.72
N ALA A 297 -25.43 -8.36 0.81
CA ALA A 297 -24.40 -7.91 1.74
C ALA A 297 -24.77 -8.24 3.20
N GLY A 298 -26.03 -8.02 3.60
CA GLY A 298 -26.53 -8.38 4.93
C GLY A 298 -26.56 -9.90 5.18
N ARG A 299 -26.77 -10.72 4.15
CA ARG A 299 -26.64 -12.18 4.25
C ARG A 299 -25.18 -12.59 4.48
N ALA A 300 -24.26 -12.05 3.67
CA ALA A 300 -22.83 -12.29 3.82
C ALA A 300 -22.34 -11.91 5.22
N ASP A 301 -22.76 -10.74 5.76
CA ASP A 301 -22.43 -10.31 7.12
C ASP A 301 -22.92 -11.29 8.20
N ARG A 302 -24.15 -11.79 8.08
CA ARG A 302 -24.67 -12.78 9.02
C ARG A 302 -23.94 -14.11 8.95
N MET A 303 -23.51 -14.55 7.75
CA MET A 303 -22.70 -15.76 7.56
C MET A 303 -21.30 -15.59 8.15
N VAL A 304 -20.64 -14.46 7.90
CA VAL A 304 -19.34 -14.13 8.50
C VAL A 304 -19.40 -14.15 10.03
N LYS A 305 -20.48 -13.65 10.60
CA LYS A 305 -20.72 -13.62 12.07
C LYS A 305 -21.28 -14.93 12.65
N GLY A 306 -21.39 -15.98 11.84
CA GLY A 306 -21.94 -17.28 12.29
C GLY A 306 -23.44 -17.27 12.63
N ARG A 307 -24.17 -16.21 12.23
CA ARG A 307 -25.62 -16.06 12.52
C ARG A 307 -26.53 -16.61 11.41
N LEU A 308 -25.95 -17.05 10.32
CA LEU A 308 -26.63 -17.67 9.19
C LEU A 308 -25.75 -18.81 8.68
N ALA A 309 -26.36 -19.98 8.49
CA ALA A 309 -25.69 -21.14 7.90
C ALA A 309 -25.36 -20.86 6.42
N GLY A 310 -24.17 -21.29 5.98
CA GLY A 310 -23.70 -21.13 4.61
C GLY A 310 -22.22 -20.80 4.54
N ASN A 311 -21.71 -20.67 3.31
CA ASN A 311 -20.32 -20.30 3.06
C ASN A 311 -20.24 -18.79 2.81
N ALA A 312 -19.64 -18.06 3.74
CA ALA A 312 -19.51 -16.61 3.64
C ALA A 312 -18.70 -16.18 2.39
N TRP A 313 -17.68 -16.93 2.01
CA TRP A 313 -16.85 -16.63 0.84
C TRP A 313 -17.61 -16.76 -0.48
N ASP A 314 -18.51 -17.74 -0.59
CA ASP A 314 -19.33 -17.90 -1.79
C ASP A 314 -20.34 -16.76 -1.92
N GLU A 315 -20.93 -16.30 -0.80
CA GLU A 315 -21.86 -15.18 -0.80
C GLU A 315 -21.12 -13.85 -1.09
N ILE A 316 -19.89 -13.68 -0.60
CA ILE A 316 -18.99 -12.55 -0.93
C ILE A 316 -18.66 -12.54 -2.42
N ALA A 317 -18.33 -13.69 -3.01
CA ALA A 317 -18.05 -13.79 -4.45
C ALA A 317 -19.27 -13.44 -5.31
N LEU A 318 -20.45 -13.92 -4.91
CA LEU A 318 -21.71 -13.57 -5.58
C LEU A 318 -22.01 -12.06 -5.46
N LEU A 319 -21.78 -11.47 -4.29
CA LEU A 319 -21.94 -10.01 -4.10
C LEU A 319 -21.01 -9.23 -5.02
N ALA A 320 -19.75 -9.61 -5.12
CA ALA A 320 -18.79 -8.95 -6.02
C ALA A 320 -19.23 -9.03 -7.48
N ALA A 321 -19.66 -10.21 -7.95
CA ALA A 321 -20.17 -10.42 -9.30
C ALA A 321 -21.41 -9.55 -9.58
N ASP A 322 -22.33 -9.46 -8.61
CA ASP A 322 -23.54 -8.64 -8.73
C ASP A 322 -23.21 -7.14 -8.82
N ILE A 323 -22.27 -6.65 -8.00
CA ILE A 323 -21.83 -5.24 -8.07
C ILE A 323 -21.14 -4.96 -9.41
N CYS A 324 -20.41 -5.93 -9.97
CA CYS A 324 -19.84 -5.83 -11.32
C CYS A 324 -20.90 -5.84 -12.44
N GLY A 325 -22.18 -6.09 -12.13
CA GLY A 325 -23.27 -6.22 -13.11
C GLY A 325 -23.29 -7.57 -13.82
N ARG A 326 -22.65 -8.59 -13.28
CA ARG A 326 -22.58 -9.97 -13.74
C ARG A 326 -23.30 -10.88 -12.77
N SER A 327 -24.64 -10.81 -12.73
CA SER A 327 -25.45 -11.61 -11.79
C SER A 327 -25.52 -13.08 -12.28
N PRO A 328 -24.79 -14.02 -11.67
CA PRO A 328 -24.84 -15.43 -12.09
C PRO A 328 -26.12 -16.14 -11.60
N LEU A 329 -26.76 -15.61 -10.56
CA LEU A 329 -27.96 -16.20 -9.96
C LEU A 329 -28.96 -15.09 -9.57
N ARG A 330 -30.16 -15.13 -10.13
CA ARG A 330 -31.29 -14.33 -9.60
C ARG A 330 -31.74 -14.96 -8.30
N LEU A 331 -31.65 -14.22 -7.19
CA LEU A 331 -32.30 -14.65 -5.95
C LEU A 331 -33.81 -14.79 -6.22
N PRO A 332 -34.45 -15.91 -5.79
CA PRO A 332 -35.90 -16.03 -5.88
C PRO A 332 -36.55 -14.83 -5.15
N GLN A 333 -37.56 -14.22 -5.76
CA GLN A 333 -38.28 -13.04 -5.21
C GLN A 333 -38.96 -13.31 -3.85
N THR A 334 -39.01 -14.53 -3.41
CA THR A 334 -39.64 -14.97 -2.17
C THR A 334 -38.90 -14.58 -0.87
N VAL A 335 -37.71 -14.01 -0.95
CA VAL A 335 -36.92 -13.61 0.23
C VAL A 335 -37.06 -12.09 0.55
N LEU A 336 -37.93 -11.38 -0.17
CA LEU A 336 -38.19 -9.94 0.01
C LEU A 336 -39.47 -9.62 0.80
N LYS A 337 -40.04 -10.61 1.55
CA LYS A 337 -41.14 -10.37 2.46
C LYS A 337 -40.72 -10.44 3.92
#